data_d6521695ce84af6cc5a43d8214c421ec
#
_entry.id   d6521695ce84af6cc5a43d8214c421ec
#
_cell.length_a   1.000
_cell.length_b   1.000
_cell.length_c   1.000
_cell.angle_alpha   90.00
_cell.angle_beta   90.00
_cell.angle_gamma   90.00
#
_symmetry.space_group_name_H-M   'P 1'
#
loop_
_entity.id
_entity.type
_entity.pdbx_description
1 polymer ?
#
loop_
_entity_poly.entity_id
_entity_poly.type
_entity_poly.pdbx_seq_one_letter_code
_entity_poly.pdbx_strand_id
1 'polypeptide(L)'
;MQRSRLGFRPWRPRSLKARQLTAASISLVAFLMLAGFALDRAFAETAEANLRQRLKSYAMAYADNIDFGRDGSLYTPELGPDPRFHPPGSARNAEVVTPNAHWPSLSAEGPLLPEVAGQLEPRQERFDGPLAMTQVDGSEGEVYRYGIGLVWAERGPDNEFPYSIFVMEDAQTLAAQVRVFRAALWVYLGGAGLILLLLQVVILNWSLRPLQRVIAELVRVQRGQLQRMSERHPRELEPLTESINALIDSERENLDRQRNTLADLAHSLKTPLAVLRTQLDAGEGKGPREAGLREDVLRQELDTQLKRMNDLVSYQLARAASGGHKLFSAPVPNESTAEEIVRGLEKVYAAKNVLCEFDVAPGVQFYGEAGDLQELLGNLLENGFKWARHRGL
;
A
#
# COMPACT_ATOMS: atom_id res chain seq x y z
N MET A 1 17.64 14.27 35.02
CA MET A 1 18.04 13.95 33.65
C MET A 1 16.86 13.36 32.91
N GLN A 2 16.02 14.21 32.30
CA GLN A 2 14.89 13.83 31.49
C GLN A 2 15.35 13.69 30.02
N ARG A 3 15.42 12.47 29.54
CA ARG A 3 15.61 12.19 28.09
C ARG A 3 14.31 12.46 27.35
N SER A 4 14.24 13.60 26.67
CA SER A 4 13.20 13.89 25.67
C SER A 4 13.29 12.89 24.54
N ARG A 5 12.38 11.92 24.51
CA ARG A 5 12.14 11.10 23.33
C ARG A 5 11.50 11.99 22.25
N LEU A 6 12.31 12.45 21.34
CA LEU A 6 11.83 13.00 20.07
C LEU A 6 11.06 11.89 19.34
N GLY A 7 9.75 11.87 19.57
CA GLY A 7 8.83 11.02 18.85
C GLY A 7 8.74 11.48 17.39
N PHE A 8 9.43 10.80 16.51
CA PHE A 8 9.26 10.96 15.07
C PHE A 8 7.81 10.56 14.74
N ARG A 9 6.89 11.54 14.72
CA ARG A 9 5.53 11.33 14.20
C ARG A 9 5.66 11.18 12.69
N PRO A 10 5.45 9.98 12.12
CA PRO A 10 5.49 9.83 10.67
C PRO A 10 4.42 10.75 10.08
N TRP A 11 4.84 11.64 9.20
CA TRP A 11 3.96 12.49 8.42
C TRP A 11 3.04 11.58 7.59
N ARG A 12 1.81 11.37 8.07
CA ARG A 12 0.80 10.57 7.37
C ARG A 12 -0.05 11.50 6.52
N PRO A 13 0.21 11.62 5.23
CA PRO A 13 -0.65 12.40 4.35
C PRO A 13 -2.07 11.82 4.39
N ARG A 14 -3.07 12.68 4.59
CA ARG A 14 -4.49 12.30 4.64
C ARG A 14 -5.03 11.82 3.28
N SER A 15 -4.37 12.18 2.20
CA SER A 15 -4.77 11.79 0.84
C SER A 15 -4.17 10.44 0.46
N LEU A 16 -5.01 9.52 -0.05
CA LEU A 16 -4.58 8.23 -0.60
C LEU A 16 -3.56 8.40 -1.73
N LYS A 17 -3.78 9.40 -2.60
CA LYS A 17 -2.83 9.78 -3.66
C LYS A 17 -1.46 10.13 -3.09
N ALA A 18 -1.41 10.99 -2.07
CA ALA A 18 -0.15 11.40 -1.46
C ALA A 18 0.58 10.22 -0.80
N ARG A 19 -0.15 9.31 -0.15
CA ARG A 19 0.45 8.10 0.44
C ARG A 19 1.06 7.18 -0.59
N GLN A 20 0.35 6.91 -1.68
CA GLN A 20 0.86 6.06 -2.76
C GLN A 20 2.05 6.72 -3.46
N LEU A 21 1.96 8.03 -3.75
CA LEU A 21 3.06 8.76 -4.38
C LEU A 21 4.31 8.77 -3.50
N THR A 22 4.20 9.07 -2.21
CA THR A 22 5.35 9.08 -1.29
C THR A 22 5.95 7.69 -1.12
N ALA A 23 5.14 6.65 -0.93
CA ALA A 23 5.64 5.28 -0.79
C ALA A 23 6.39 4.82 -2.05
N ALA A 24 5.81 5.01 -3.22
CA ALA A 24 6.43 4.61 -4.48
C ALA A 24 7.65 5.47 -4.84
N SER A 25 7.64 6.79 -4.52
CA SER A 25 8.83 7.65 -4.69
C SER A 25 9.98 7.23 -3.78
N ILE A 26 9.71 6.91 -2.51
CA ILE A 26 10.73 6.41 -1.57
C ILE A 26 11.30 5.08 -2.08
N SER A 27 10.44 4.16 -2.51
CA SER A 27 10.87 2.87 -3.07
C SER A 27 11.73 3.05 -4.32
N LEU A 28 11.35 3.94 -5.23
CA LEU A 28 12.10 4.25 -6.44
C LEU A 28 13.47 4.84 -6.10
N VAL A 29 13.51 5.84 -5.21
CA VAL A 29 14.78 6.47 -4.78
C VAL A 29 15.69 5.45 -4.11
N ALA A 30 15.15 4.62 -3.20
CA ALA A 30 15.93 3.57 -2.53
C ALA A 30 16.49 2.56 -3.54
N PHE A 31 15.70 2.14 -4.54
CA PHE A 31 16.15 1.25 -5.60
C PHE A 31 17.25 1.88 -6.46
N LEU A 32 17.08 3.14 -6.89
CA LEU A 32 18.07 3.84 -7.70
C LEU A 32 19.38 4.06 -6.93
N MET A 33 19.31 4.39 -5.64
CA MET A 33 20.49 4.55 -4.80
C MET A 33 21.22 3.22 -4.63
N LEU A 34 20.50 2.13 -4.37
CA LEU A 34 21.10 0.80 -4.24
C LEU A 34 21.73 0.35 -5.56
N ALA A 35 21.02 0.51 -6.68
CA ALA A 35 21.53 0.16 -8.01
C ALA A 35 22.75 1.03 -8.39
N GLY A 36 22.68 2.34 -8.12
CA GLY A 36 23.80 3.25 -8.36
C GLY A 36 25.04 2.87 -7.55
N PHE A 37 24.86 2.58 -6.27
CA PHE A 37 25.96 2.13 -5.40
C PHE A 37 26.55 0.80 -5.87
N ALA A 38 25.71 -0.18 -6.22
CA ALA A 38 26.18 -1.48 -6.70
C ALA A 38 26.97 -1.36 -8.02
N LEU A 39 26.48 -0.56 -8.95
CA LEU A 39 27.15 -0.31 -10.23
C LEU A 39 28.46 0.47 -10.05
N ASP A 40 28.49 1.51 -9.20
CA ASP A 40 29.70 2.27 -8.89
C ASP A 40 30.77 1.34 -8.29
N ARG A 41 30.37 0.49 -7.35
CA ARG A 41 31.27 -0.46 -6.72
C ARG A 41 31.80 -1.51 -7.70
N ALA A 42 30.91 -2.12 -8.49
CA ALA A 42 31.30 -3.12 -9.49
C ALA A 42 32.23 -2.54 -10.55
N PHE A 43 31.98 -1.29 -10.98
CA PHE A 43 32.88 -0.62 -11.94
C PHE A 43 34.25 -0.35 -11.33
N ALA A 44 34.30 0.15 -10.09
CA ALA A 44 35.57 0.42 -9.41
C ALA A 44 36.42 -0.85 -9.25
N GLU A 45 35.81 -1.96 -8.82
CA GLU A 45 36.49 -3.25 -8.68
C GLU A 45 36.97 -3.80 -10.04
N THR A 46 36.14 -3.67 -11.07
CA THR A 46 36.52 -4.08 -12.44
C THR A 46 37.66 -3.23 -12.98
N ALA A 47 37.63 -1.92 -12.76
CA ALA A 47 38.68 -1.01 -13.20
C ALA A 47 40.02 -1.28 -12.51
N GLU A 48 39.98 -1.62 -11.21
CA GLU A 48 41.17 -2.04 -10.46
C GLU A 48 41.71 -3.39 -10.94
N ALA A 49 40.85 -4.37 -11.19
CA ALA A 49 41.25 -5.65 -11.76
C ALA A 49 41.87 -5.51 -13.14
N ASN A 50 41.31 -4.64 -13.98
CA ASN A 50 41.89 -4.34 -15.29
C ASN A 50 43.23 -3.62 -15.19
N LEU A 51 43.42 -2.72 -14.21
CA LEU A 51 44.72 -2.11 -13.92
C LEU A 51 45.75 -3.14 -13.54
N ARG A 52 45.42 -4.03 -12.60
CA ARG A 52 46.28 -5.14 -12.17
C ARG A 52 46.74 -5.98 -13.38
N GLN A 53 45.77 -6.38 -14.23
CA GLN A 53 46.08 -7.20 -15.40
C GLN A 53 46.97 -6.48 -16.39
N ARG A 54 46.78 -5.17 -16.60
CA ARG A 54 47.60 -4.35 -17.45
C ARG A 54 49.01 -4.19 -16.91
N LEU A 55 49.17 -3.90 -15.62
CA LEU A 55 50.50 -3.81 -14.98
C LEU A 55 51.24 -5.15 -15.04
N LYS A 56 50.54 -6.27 -14.86
CA LYS A 56 51.10 -7.60 -15.07
C LYS A 56 51.64 -7.79 -16.48
N SER A 57 50.85 -7.37 -17.49
CA SER A 57 51.29 -7.49 -18.88
C SER A 57 52.54 -6.63 -19.16
N TYR A 58 52.65 -5.46 -18.55
CA TYR A 58 53.89 -4.62 -18.68
C TYR A 58 55.08 -5.25 -17.96
N ALA A 59 54.87 -5.83 -16.78
CA ALA A 59 55.96 -6.53 -16.07
C ALA A 59 56.50 -7.71 -16.88
N MET A 60 55.61 -8.49 -17.52
CA MET A 60 56.05 -9.61 -18.38
C MET A 60 56.76 -9.10 -19.65
N ALA A 61 56.28 -7.99 -20.27
CA ALA A 61 56.92 -7.37 -21.42
C ALA A 61 58.32 -6.81 -21.06
N TYR A 62 58.51 -6.33 -19.83
CA TYR A 62 59.85 -5.99 -19.31
C TYR A 62 60.71 -7.21 -19.17
N ALA A 63 60.20 -8.30 -18.62
CA ALA A 63 60.91 -9.55 -18.42
C ALA A 63 61.45 -10.15 -19.72
N ASP A 64 60.66 -10.08 -20.80
CA ASP A 64 61.04 -10.57 -22.13
C ASP A 64 62.27 -9.85 -22.74
N ASN A 65 62.60 -8.67 -22.23
CA ASN A 65 63.69 -7.81 -22.73
C ASN A 65 64.85 -7.69 -21.73
N ILE A 66 64.88 -8.46 -20.65
CA ILE A 66 65.95 -8.48 -19.64
C ILE A 66 66.89 -9.63 -19.93
N ASP A 67 68.19 -9.34 -19.91
CA ASP A 67 69.25 -10.36 -20.02
C ASP A 67 70.22 -10.25 -18.84
N PHE A 68 70.86 -11.35 -18.49
CA PHE A 68 71.89 -11.40 -17.46
C PHE A 68 73.23 -11.87 -18.07
N GLY A 69 74.28 -11.14 -17.76
CA GLY A 69 75.61 -11.57 -18.05
C GLY A 69 76.04 -12.78 -17.19
N ARG A 70 77.09 -13.52 -17.61
CA ARG A 70 77.61 -14.64 -16.83
C ARG A 70 78.19 -14.29 -15.44
N ASP A 71 78.45 -13.00 -15.26
CA ASP A 71 78.88 -12.38 -14.01
C ASP A 71 77.73 -11.90 -13.11
N GLY A 72 76.46 -12.16 -13.52
CA GLY A 72 75.28 -11.67 -12.84
C GLY A 72 74.95 -10.20 -13.09
N SER A 73 75.66 -9.56 -14.02
CA SER A 73 75.32 -8.19 -14.44
C SER A 73 74.02 -8.18 -15.19
N LEU A 74 73.11 -7.24 -14.82
CA LEU A 74 71.79 -7.07 -15.42
C LEU A 74 71.91 -6.16 -16.65
N TYR A 75 71.41 -6.63 -17.77
CA TYR A 75 71.19 -5.82 -18.97
C TYR A 75 69.71 -5.50 -19.09
N THR A 76 69.35 -4.28 -18.71
CA THR A 76 67.96 -3.75 -18.90
C THR A 76 67.87 -3.02 -20.23
N PRO A 77 66.75 -3.11 -20.91
CA PRO A 77 66.52 -2.31 -22.09
C PRO A 77 66.55 -0.83 -21.72
N GLU A 78 67.31 -0.01 -22.50
CA GLU A 78 67.30 1.47 -22.31
C GLU A 78 65.91 2.06 -22.49
N LEU A 79 65.12 1.46 -23.35
CA LEU A 79 63.73 1.85 -23.63
C LEU A 79 62.80 0.74 -23.15
N GLY A 80 61.87 1.12 -22.26
CA GLY A 80 60.83 0.18 -21.78
C GLY A 80 59.88 -0.27 -22.90
N PRO A 81 59.09 -1.33 -22.66
CA PRO A 81 58.20 -1.93 -23.66
C PRO A 81 57.03 -1.02 -24.13
N ASP A 82 56.76 0.05 -23.42
CA ASP A 82 55.74 1.06 -23.77
C ASP A 82 56.42 2.45 -23.75
N PRO A 83 56.19 3.30 -24.74
CA PRO A 83 56.76 4.68 -24.80
C PRO A 83 56.50 5.53 -23.54
N ARG A 84 55.51 5.17 -22.73
CA ARG A 84 55.19 5.86 -21.47
C ARG A 84 56.20 5.60 -20.35
N PHE A 85 57.09 4.66 -20.51
CA PHE A 85 58.20 4.45 -19.57
C PHE A 85 59.46 5.27 -19.91
N HIS A 86 59.44 6.02 -21.00
CA HIS A 86 60.63 6.75 -21.47
C HIS A 86 60.80 8.14 -20.87
N PRO A 87 59.73 9.02 -20.80
CA PRO A 87 59.91 10.36 -20.27
C PRO A 87 60.13 10.33 -18.75
N PRO A 88 61.15 11.05 -18.22
CA PRO A 88 61.30 11.26 -16.80
C PRO A 88 60.01 11.84 -16.17
N GLY A 89 59.61 11.36 -15.02
CA GLY A 89 58.42 11.78 -14.33
C GLY A 89 57.09 11.36 -14.98
N SER A 90 57.10 10.38 -15.87
CA SER A 90 55.87 9.89 -16.47
C SER A 90 55.01 9.15 -15.46
N ALA A 91 53.69 9.03 -15.78
CA ALA A 91 52.71 8.38 -14.91
C ALA A 91 52.94 6.86 -14.74
N ARG A 92 53.92 6.25 -15.45
CA ARG A 92 54.28 4.83 -15.34
C ARG A 92 55.74 4.67 -15.09
N ASN A 93 56.04 3.84 -14.10
CA ASN A 93 57.40 3.58 -13.66
C ASN A 93 57.61 2.08 -13.53
N ALA A 94 58.83 1.67 -13.81
CA ALA A 94 59.23 0.28 -13.57
C ALA A 94 60.52 0.26 -12.77
N GLU A 95 60.69 -0.77 -11.98
CA GLU A 95 61.89 -1.03 -11.20
C GLU A 95 62.18 -2.52 -11.24
N VAL A 96 63.44 -2.87 -11.59
CA VAL A 96 63.96 -4.24 -11.53
C VAL A 96 64.83 -4.36 -10.30
N VAL A 97 64.51 -5.31 -9.47
CA VAL A 97 65.18 -5.55 -8.18
C VAL A 97 65.86 -6.94 -8.20
N THR A 98 67.14 -6.95 -7.92
CA THR A 98 67.93 -8.16 -7.68
C THR A 98 68.37 -8.17 -6.21
N PRO A 99 68.99 -9.27 -5.70
CA PRO A 99 69.51 -9.31 -4.33
C PRO A 99 70.55 -8.21 -4.03
N ASN A 100 71.24 -7.71 -5.06
CA ASN A 100 72.41 -6.84 -4.88
C ASN A 100 72.22 -5.43 -5.44
N ALA A 101 71.18 -5.19 -6.22
CA ALA A 101 71.00 -3.89 -6.89
C ALA A 101 69.56 -3.62 -7.35
N HIS A 102 69.26 -2.34 -7.53
CA HIS A 102 67.97 -1.82 -8.02
C HIS A 102 68.21 -1.04 -9.30
N TRP A 103 67.39 -1.28 -10.33
CA TRP A 103 67.43 -0.56 -11.61
C TRP A 103 66.07 0.08 -11.90
N PRO A 104 65.93 1.34 -11.57
CA PRO A 104 64.72 2.08 -11.92
C PRO A 104 64.70 2.42 -13.43
N SER A 105 63.52 2.47 -14.02
CA SER A 105 63.34 2.96 -15.38
C SER A 105 63.61 4.48 -15.45
N LEU A 106 63.93 4.99 -16.64
CA LEU A 106 64.08 6.45 -16.86
C LEU A 106 62.90 7.29 -16.39
N SER A 107 61.71 6.75 -16.47
CA SER A 107 60.51 7.39 -15.99
C SER A 107 60.45 7.54 -14.46
N ALA A 108 61.17 6.74 -13.69
CA ALA A 108 61.26 6.84 -12.24
C ALA A 108 62.17 8.02 -11.80
N GLU A 109 62.89 8.67 -12.71
CA GLU A 109 63.65 9.85 -12.40
C GLU A 109 62.75 11.06 -12.15
N GLY A 110 62.82 11.60 -10.93
CA GLY A 110 62.11 12.78 -10.47
C GLY A 110 61.02 12.55 -9.43
N PRO A 111 60.05 11.65 -9.59
CA PRO A 111 59.09 11.39 -8.54
C PRO A 111 59.69 10.60 -7.40
N LEU A 112 59.29 10.86 -6.16
CA LEU A 112 59.59 10.02 -4.99
C LEU A 112 58.59 8.87 -4.92
N LEU A 113 58.95 7.75 -5.48
CA LEU A 113 58.15 6.53 -5.48
C LEU A 113 58.21 5.81 -4.13
N PRO A 114 57.19 5.05 -3.74
CA PRO A 114 57.24 4.24 -2.50
C PRO A 114 58.34 3.16 -2.61
N GLU A 115 59.14 3.05 -1.57
CA GLU A 115 60.23 2.09 -1.53
C GLU A 115 59.72 0.64 -1.76
N VAL A 116 60.47 -0.11 -2.54
CA VAL A 116 60.21 -1.50 -2.79
C VAL A 116 60.84 -2.31 -1.67
N ALA A 117 60.05 -3.05 -0.93
CA ALA A 117 60.47 -3.83 0.25
C ALA A 117 61.30 -5.10 -0.11
N GLY A 118 62.16 -5.02 -1.09
CA GLY A 118 63.08 -6.10 -1.49
C GLY A 118 62.49 -7.04 -2.56
N GLN A 119 63.20 -8.12 -2.80
CA GLN A 119 62.87 -9.09 -3.84
C GLN A 119 61.68 -9.99 -3.43
N LEU A 120 60.84 -10.36 -4.39
CA LEU A 120 59.77 -11.33 -4.26
C LEU A 120 60.29 -12.73 -4.54
N GLU A 121 59.66 -13.75 -3.91
CA GLU A 121 59.93 -15.14 -4.22
C GLU A 121 59.56 -15.47 -5.69
N PRO A 122 60.24 -16.40 -6.34
CA PRO A 122 59.92 -16.83 -7.70
C PRO A 122 58.42 -17.21 -7.82
N ARG A 123 57.74 -16.67 -8.84
CA ARG A 123 56.30 -16.78 -9.12
C ARG A 123 55.37 -16.08 -8.11
N GLN A 124 55.91 -15.40 -7.11
CA GLN A 124 55.09 -14.60 -6.22
C GLN A 124 54.63 -13.36 -6.94
N GLU A 125 53.33 -13.10 -6.92
CA GLU A 125 52.71 -11.87 -7.40
C GLU A 125 52.24 -11.04 -6.22
N ARG A 126 52.43 -9.72 -6.33
CA ARG A 126 51.93 -8.76 -5.32
C ARG A 126 51.34 -7.57 -6.03
N PHE A 127 50.15 -7.17 -5.58
CA PHE A 127 49.49 -5.97 -6.06
C PHE A 127 49.12 -5.12 -4.85
N ASP A 128 49.67 -3.92 -4.79
CA ASP A 128 49.52 -2.98 -3.69
C ASP A 128 49.01 -1.64 -4.20
N GLY A 129 48.20 -0.96 -3.42
CA GLY A 129 47.80 0.38 -3.68
C GLY A 129 46.42 0.73 -3.16
N PRO A 130 46.06 2.00 -3.15
CA PRO A 130 46.96 3.15 -3.48
C PRO A 130 48.06 3.37 -2.44
N LEU A 131 49.28 3.62 -2.88
CA LEU A 131 50.45 3.96 -2.05
C LEU A 131 50.82 5.42 -2.25
N ALA A 132 51.23 6.11 -1.19
CA ALA A 132 51.61 7.50 -1.27
C ALA A 132 52.92 7.66 -2.12
N MET A 133 52.94 8.64 -2.99
CA MET A 133 54.10 9.12 -3.73
C MET A 133 54.17 10.63 -3.73
N THR A 134 55.36 11.21 -4.05
CA THR A 134 55.50 12.63 -4.33
C THR A 134 55.81 12.82 -5.80
N GLN A 135 55.03 13.65 -6.47
CA GLN A 135 55.22 13.96 -7.90
C GLN A 135 56.42 14.88 -8.10
N VAL A 136 56.84 15.03 -9.36
CA VAL A 136 57.99 15.89 -9.73
C VAL A 136 57.81 17.37 -9.33
N ASP A 137 56.57 17.85 -9.30
CA ASP A 137 56.20 19.18 -8.86
C ASP A 137 56.11 19.37 -7.33
N GLY A 138 56.42 18.32 -6.57
CA GLY A 138 56.33 18.31 -5.12
C GLY A 138 54.90 18.05 -4.57
N SER A 139 53.91 17.85 -5.40
CA SER A 139 52.57 17.50 -4.95
C SER A 139 52.47 16.06 -4.48
N GLU A 140 51.59 15.82 -3.50
CA GLU A 140 51.26 14.49 -3.05
C GLU A 140 50.42 13.75 -4.10
N GLY A 141 50.76 12.50 -4.37
CA GLY A 141 50.05 11.63 -5.27
C GLY A 141 49.91 10.25 -4.73
N GLU A 142 49.24 9.40 -5.45
CA GLU A 142 49.06 7.98 -5.10
C GLU A 142 49.43 7.11 -6.33
N VAL A 143 49.97 5.92 -6.07
CA VAL A 143 50.39 4.99 -7.11
C VAL A 143 49.92 3.59 -6.79
N TYR A 144 49.52 2.84 -7.81
CA TYR A 144 49.32 1.40 -7.73
C TYR A 144 50.59 0.68 -8.20
N ARG A 145 50.96 -0.38 -7.51
CA ARG A 145 52.13 -1.18 -7.76
C ARG A 145 51.78 -2.64 -7.97
N TYR A 146 52.29 -3.21 -9.05
CA TYR A 146 52.28 -4.66 -9.28
C TYR A 146 53.71 -5.15 -9.29
N GLY A 147 53.99 -6.22 -8.51
CA GLY A 147 55.30 -6.87 -8.47
C GLY A 147 55.17 -8.34 -8.81
N ILE A 148 56.17 -8.87 -9.47
CA ILE A 148 56.29 -10.29 -9.76
C ILE A 148 57.76 -10.75 -9.57
N GLY A 149 57.94 -11.88 -8.86
CA GLY A 149 59.22 -12.55 -8.75
C GLY A 149 59.44 -13.53 -9.91
N LEU A 150 60.56 -13.43 -10.53
CA LEU A 150 60.97 -14.23 -11.69
C LEU A 150 62.36 -14.86 -11.47
N VAL A 151 62.71 -15.83 -12.30
CA VAL A 151 64.05 -16.43 -12.35
C VAL A 151 64.52 -16.44 -13.78
N TRP A 152 65.64 -15.82 -14.04
CA TRP A 152 66.32 -15.97 -15.30
C TRP A 152 67.32 -17.16 -15.20
N ALA A 153 67.26 -18.08 -16.16
CA ALA A 153 68.12 -19.28 -16.17
C ALA A 153 68.82 -19.43 -17.55
N GLU A 154 70.11 -19.41 -17.57
CA GLU A 154 70.89 -19.88 -18.71
C GLU A 154 71.12 -21.41 -18.58
N ARG A 155 71.17 -22.12 -19.67
CA ARG A 155 71.30 -23.59 -19.70
C ARG A 155 72.28 -24.12 -18.65
N GLY A 156 71.79 -24.56 -17.48
CA GLY A 156 72.56 -25.22 -16.41
C GLY A 156 71.95 -24.87 -15.03
N PRO A 157 72.01 -25.79 -14.06
CA PRO A 157 71.37 -25.57 -12.73
C PRO A 157 72.13 -24.59 -11.82
N ASP A 158 73.35 -24.17 -12.16
CA ASP A 158 74.16 -23.25 -11.36
C ASP A 158 74.05 -21.77 -11.81
N ASN A 159 73.23 -21.44 -12.83
CA ASN A 159 73.10 -20.12 -13.41
C ASN A 159 71.64 -19.63 -13.32
N GLU A 160 71.04 -19.70 -12.13
CA GLU A 160 69.73 -19.14 -11.85
C GLU A 160 69.88 -17.79 -11.15
N PHE A 161 69.37 -16.72 -11.79
CA PHE A 161 69.39 -15.37 -11.24
C PHE A 161 67.96 -14.97 -10.88
N PRO A 162 67.57 -15.01 -9.57
CA PRO A 162 66.28 -14.53 -9.14
C PRO A 162 66.21 -13.00 -9.19
N TYR A 163 65.14 -12.48 -9.73
CA TYR A 163 64.88 -11.03 -9.81
C TYR A 163 63.40 -10.74 -9.66
N SER A 164 63.04 -9.49 -9.37
CA SER A 164 61.67 -9.05 -9.28
C SER A 164 61.45 -7.81 -10.15
N ILE A 165 60.35 -7.75 -10.80
CA ILE A 165 59.93 -6.57 -11.57
C ILE A 165 58.74 -5.95 -10.87
N PHE A 166 58.83 -4.67 -10.58
CA PHE A 166 57.76 -3.83 -10.08
C PHE A 166 57.37 -2.84 -11.14
N VAL A 167 56.10 -2.78 -11.47
CA VAL A 167 55.53 -1.79 -12.36
C VAL A 167 54.52 -0.95 -11.58
N MET A 168 54.62 0.36 -11.72
CA MET A 168 53.81 1.31 -10.99
C MET A 168 53.05 2.21 -11.96
N GLU A 169 51.84 2.59 -11.66
CA GLU A 169 51.02 3.54 -12.43
C GLU A 169 50.35 4.49 -11.49
N ASP A 170 50.31 5.79 -11.86
CA ASP A 170 49.65 6.86 -11.11
C ASP A 170 48.15 6.53 -10.94
N ALA A 171 47.70 6.60 -9.72
CA ALA A 171 46.30 6.36 -9.35
C ALA A 171 45.34 7.39 -9.97
N GLN A 172 45.81 8.58 -10.34
CA GLN A 172 44.98 9.61 -10.98
C GLN A 172 44.36 9.09 -12.29
N THR A 173 45.07 8.23 -13.05
CA THR A 173 44.55 7.63 -14.27
C THR A 173 43.32 6.80 -14.01
N LEU A 174 43.34 5.93 -12.98
CA LEU A 174 42.21 5.12 -12.55
C LEU A 174 41.10 5.99 -11.96
N ALA A 175 41.49 6.92 -11.06
CA ALA A 175 40.55 7.84 -10.43
C ALA A 175 39.78 8.68 -11.44
N ALA A 176 40.46 9.14 -12.53
CA ALA A 176 39.83 9.88 -13.62
C ALA A 176 38.77 9.02 -14.35
N GLN A 177 39.08 7.75 -14.66
CA GLN A 177 38.14 6.83 -15.30
C GLN A 177 36.90 6.59 -14.41
N VAL A 178 37.12 6.30 -13.12
CA VAL A 178 36.05 6.09 -12.17
C VAL A 178 35.19 7.33 -11.98
N ARG A 179 35.81 8.51 -11.95
CA ARG A 179 35.11 9.81 -11.83
C ARG A 179 34.22 10.09 -13.03
N VAL A 180 34.71 9.87 -14.24
CA VAL A 180 33.93 10.05 -15.48
C VAL A 180 32.74 9.08 -15.50
N PHE A 181 32.97 7.80 -15.17
CA PHE A 181 31.89 6.81 -15.07
C PHE A 181 30.88 7.21 -14.03
N ARG A 182 31.31 7.59 -12.83
CA ARG A 182 30.44 8.00 -11.72
C ARG A 182 29.59 9.21 -12.08
N ALA A 183 30.18 10.22 -12.73
CA ALA A 183 29.45 11.38 -13.19
C ALA A 183 28.37 11.00 -14.22
N ALA A 184 28.73 10.18 -15.21
CA ALA A 184 27.78 9.68 -16.20
C ALA A 184 26.65 8.82 -15.54
N LEU A 185 27.02 7.91 -14.65
CA LEU A 185 26.09 7.05 -13.93
C LEU A 185 25.02 7.88 -13.20
N TRP A 186 25.44 8.87 -12.41
CA TRP A 186 24.49 9.67 -11.63
C TRP A 186 23.65 10.59 -12.51
N VAL A 187 24.17 11.11 -13.62
CA VAL A 187 23.39 11.89 -14.59
C VAL A 187 22.31 11.01 -15.23
N TYR A 188 22.66 9.83 -15.73
CA TYR A 188 21.69 8.93 -16.35
C TYR A 188 20.67 8.38 -15.32
N LEU A 189 21.15 7.98 -14.15
CA LEU A 189 20.26 7.47 -13.09
C LEU A 189 19.31 8.55 -12.57
N GLY A 190 19.81 9.76 -12.38
CA GLY A 190 19.00 10.92 -11.98
C GLY A 190 17.98 11.31 -13.05
N GLY A 191 18.39 11.33 -14.32
CA GLY A 191 17.48 11.57 -15.43
C GLY A 191 16.39 10.52 -15.56
N ALA A 192 16.76 9.24 -15.50
CA ALA A 192 15.81 8.13 -15.50
C ALA A 192 14.86 8.19 -14.29
N GLY A 193 15.39 8.49 -13.11
CA GLY A 193 14.61 8.67 -11.89
C GLY A 193 13.58 9.80 -12.01
N LEU A 194 13.97 10.93 -12.57
CA LEU A 194 13.06 12.05 -12.82
C LEU A 194 11.93 11.66 -13.79
N ILE A 195 12.28 11.00 -14.90
CA ILE A 195 11.30 10.53 -15.88
C ILE A 195 10.32 9.55 -15.23
N LEU A 196 10.81 8.58 -14.44
CA LEU A 196 9.97 7.62 -13.74
C LEU A 196 9.07 8.28 -12.71
N LEU A 197 9.53 9.29 -11.98
CA LEU A 197 8.70 10.07 -11.05
C LEU A 197 7.58 10.82 -11.77
N LEU A 198 7.89 11.46 -12.90
CA LEU A 198 6.88 12.15 -13.72
C LEU A 198 5.85 11.16 -14.25
N LEU A 199 6.31 10.03 -14.80
CA LEU A 199 5.45 8.97 -15.31
C LEU A 199 4.54 8.40 -14.19
N GLN A 200 5.09 8.20 -13.00
CA GLN A 200 4.34 7.73 -11.82
C GLN A 200 3.21 8.70 -11.45
N VAL A 201 3.46 10.01 -11.46
CA VAL A 201 2.42 11.03 -11.21
C VAL A 201 1.32 10.96 -12.27
N VAL A 202 1.69 10.81 -13.54
CA VAL A 202 0.72 10.69 -14.65
C VAL A 202 -0.13 9.43 -14.51
N ILE A 203 0.49 8.28 -14.29
CA ILE A 203 -0.19 6.99 -14.13
C ILE A 203 -1.13 7.04 -12.91
N LEU A 204 -0.67 7.56 -11.77
CA LEU A 204 -1.49 7.65 -10.57
C LEU A 204 -2.72 8.56 -10.76
N ASN A 205 -2.54 9.70 -11.43
CA ASN A 205 -3.65 10.57 -11.76
C ASN A 205 -4.64 9.92 -12.72
N TRP A 206 -4.15 9.20 -13.72
CA TRP A 206 -4.99 8.50 -14.68
C TRP A 206 -5.77 7.34 -14.03
N SER A 207 -5.10 6.53 -13.22
CA SER A 207 -5.69 5.38 -12.50
C SER A 207 -6.77 5.79 -11.49
N LEU A 208 -6.64 6.95 -10.84
CA LEU A 208 -7.61 7.42 -9.86
C LEU A 208 -8.75 8.28 -10.44
N ARG A 209 -8.70 8.65 -11.72
CA ARG A 209 -9.79 9.41 -12.39
C ARG A 209 -11.14 8.71 -12.34
N PRO A 210 -11.26 7.39 -12.59
CA PRO A 210 -12.55 6.70 -12.51
C PRO A 210 -13.20 6.81 -11.13
N LEU A 211 -12.43 6.64 -10.07
CA LEU A 211 -12.93 6.76 -8.70
C LEU A 211 -13.47 8.18 -8.40
N GLN A 212 -12.78 9.21 -8.92
CA GLN A 212 -13.27 10.59 -8.78
C GLN A 212 -14.58 10.83 -9.54
N ARG A 213 -14.78 10.16 -10.68
CA ARG A 213 -16.04 10.22 -11.44
C ARG A 213 -17.18 9.60 -10.65
N VAL A 214 -16.98 8.41 -10.07
CA VAL A 214 -17.97 7.74 -9.20
C VAL A 214 -18.39 8.66 -8.05
N ILE A 215 -17.44 9.28 -7.36
CA ILE A 215 -17.73 10.22 -6.26
C ILE A 215 -18.52 11.44 -6.78
N ALA A 216 -18.13 11.99 -7.92
CA ALA A 216 -18.83 13.13 -8.50
C ALA A 216 -20.27 12.79 -8.93
N GLU A 217 -20.50 11.60 -9.51
CA GLU A 217 -21.83 11.11 -9.86
C GLU A 217 -22.69 10.89 -8.61
N LEU A 218 -22.14 10.30 -7.56
CA LEU A 218 -22.84 10.11 -6.28
C LEU A 218 -23.31 11.44 -5.70
N VAL A 219 -22.47 12.49 -5.71
CA VAL A 219 -22.86 13.83 -5.27
C VAL A 219 -23.98 14.42 -6.14
N ARG A 220 -23.98 14.15 -7.45
CA ARG A 220 -25.05 14.60 -8.35
C ARG A 220 -26.37 13.86 -8.09
N VAL A 221 -26.31 12.56 -7.75
CA VAL A 221 -27.48 11.79 -7.33
C VAL A 221 -28.05 12.33 -6.03
N GLN A 222 -27.20 12.59 -5.02
CA GLN A 222 -27.62 13.19 -3.75
C GLN A 222 -28.30 14.57 -3.93
N ARG A 223 -27.87 15.35 -4.92
CA ARG A 223 -28.48 16.64 -5.25
C ARG A 223 -29.75 16.54 -6.12
N GLY A 224 -30.17 15.32 -6.45
CA GLY A 224 -31.32 15.09 -7.32
C GLY A 224 -31.08 15.39 -8.80
N GLN A 225 -29.86 15.65 -9.22
CA GLN A 225 -29.51 15.95 -10.62
C GLN A 225 -29.44 14.71 -11.49
N LEU A 226 -29.22 13.54 -10.89
CA LEU A 226 -29.22 12.23 -11.53
C LEU A 226 -30.13 11.28 -10.75
N GLN A 227 -30.76 10.38 -11.48
CA GLN A 227 -31.65 9.39 -10.85
C GLN A 227 -30.90 8.14 -10.40
N ARG A 228 -29.83 7.75 -11.11
CA ARG A 228 -29.00 6.59 -10.87
C ARG A 228 -27.55 6.88 -11.26
N MET A 229 -26.64 6.09 -10.75
CA MET A 229 -25.26 6.11 -11.22
C MET A 229 -25.16 5.44 -12.59
N SER A 230 -24.21 5.89 -13.43
CA SER A 230 -24.02 5.33 -14.76
C SER A 230 -23.45 3.91 -14.70
N GLU A 231 -23.69 3.10 -15.74
CA GLU A 231 -23.18 1.74 -15.85
C GLU A 231 -21.77 1.68 -16.49
N ARG A 232 -21.19 2.84 -16.85
CA ARG A 232 -19.90 2.93 -17.57
C ARG A 232 -18.73 3.15 -16.61
N HIS A 233 -18.52 2.22 -15.72
CA HIS A 233 -17.39 2.20 -14.81
C HIS A 233 -16.45 1.02 -15.08
N PRO A 234 -15.16 1.07 -14.63
CA PRO A 234 -14.29 -0.09 -14.63
C PRO A 234 -14.92 -1.25 -13.85
N ARG A 235 -14.62 -2.48 -14.28
CA ARG A 235 -15.16 -3.70 -13.67
C ARG A 235 -14.96 -3.79 -12.16
N GLU A 236 -13.85 -3.24 -11.67
CA GLU A 236 -13.53 -3.22 -10.24
C GLU A 236 -14.47 -2.32 -9.43
N LEU A 237 -15.17 -1.37 -10.07
CA LEU A 237 -16.11 -0.45 -9.44
C LEU A 237 -17.59 -0.83 -9.70
N GLU A 238 -17.87 -1.76 -10.61
CA GLU A 238 -19.23 -2.23 -10.92
C GLU A 238 -19.97 -2.71 -9.67
N PRO A 239 -19.41 -3.61 -8.82
CA PRO A 239 -20.13 -4.07 -7.63
C PRO A 239 -20.49 -2.95 -6.65
N LEU A 240 -19.63 -1.93 -6.57
CA LEU A 240 -19.87 -0.76 -5.74
C LEU A 240 -21.03 0.09 -6.31
N THR A 241 -21.01 0.35 -7.61
CA THR A 241 -22.05 1.17 -8.26
C THR A 241 -23.40 0.46 -8.28
N GLU A 242 -23.42 -0.85 -8.47
CA GLU A 242 -24.64 -1.67 -8.34
C GLU A 242 -25.22 -1.64 -6.93
N SER A 243 -24.37 -1.81 -5.91
CA SER A 243 -24.81 -1.73 -4.51
C SER A 243 -25.38 -0.36 -4.15
N ILE A 244 -24.78 0.71 -4.66
CA ILE A 244 -25.27 2.09 -4.48
C ILE A 244 -26.62 2.28 -5.21
N ASN A 245 -26.75 1.77 -6.44
CA ASN A 245 -28.00 1.87 -7.19
C ASN A 245 -29.13 1.09 -6.49
N ALA A 246 -28.85 -0.09 -5.98
CA ALA A 246 -29.80 -0.88 -5.20
C ALA A 246 -30.26 -0.15 -3.92
N LEU A 247 -29.33 0.52 -3.23
CA LEU A 247 -29.66 1.36 -2.07
C LEU A 247 -30.56 2.54 -2.46
N ILE A 248 -30.25 3.21 -3.56
CA ILE A 248 -31.07 4.35 -4.08
C ILE A 248 -32.49 3.88 -4.40
N ASP A 249 -32.62 2.73 -5.06
CA ASP A 249 -33.93 2.18 -5.41
C ASP A 249 -34.74 1.80 -4.16
N SER A 250 -34.11 1.12 -3.21
CA SER A 250 -34.74 0.76 -1.92
C SER A 250 -35.18 2.00 -1.14
N GLU A 251 -34.39 3.06 -1.12
CA GLU A 251 -34.77 4.29 -0.41
C GLU A 251 -35.95 5.01 -1.08
N ARG A 252 -36.00 5.01 -2.42
CA ARG A 252 -37.15 5.55 -3.15
C ARG A 252 -38.42 4.77 -2.89
N GLU A 253 -38.36 3.46 -2.92
CA GLU A 253 -39.50 2.62 -2.58
C GLU A 253 -39.98 2.84 -1.15
N ASN A 254 -39.06 3.10 -0.22
CA ASN A 254 -39.42 3.46 1.15
C ASN A 254 -40.13 4.82 1.22
N LEU A 255 -39.61 5.82 0.54
CA LEU A 255 -40.22 7.15 0.50
C LEU A 255 -41.61 7.09 -0.15
N ASP A 256 -41.80 6.36 -1.24
CA ASP A 256 -43.08 6.23 -1.92
C ASP A 256 -44.07 5.44 -1.02
N ARG A 257 -43.64 4.39 -0.32
CA ARG A 257 -44.47 3.72 0.67
C ARG A 257 -44.90 4.64 1.81
N GLN A 258 -44.00 5.46 2.35
CA GLN A 258 -44.30 6.44 3.38
C GLN A 258 -45.33 7.49 2.88
N ARG A 259 -45.12 8.02 1.66
CA ARG A 259 -46.07 9.00 1.05
C ARG A 259 -47.45 8.40 0.89
N ASN A 260 -47.54 7.17 0.35
CA ASN A 260 -48.81 6.46 0.18
C ASN A 260 -49.51 6.22 1.54
N THR A 261 -48.74 5.78 2.54
CA THR A 261 -49.28 5.58 3.90
C THR A 261 -49.82 6.90 4.50
N LEU A 262 -49.10 8.00 4.34
CA LEU A 262 -49.56 9.31 4.81
C LEU A 262 -50.81 9.82 4.03
N ALA A 263 -50.86 9.55 2.73
CA ALA A 263 -52.04 9.92 1.91
C ALA A 263 -53.27 9.12 2.32
N ASP A 264 -53.10 7.80 2.55
CA ASP A 264 -54.18 6.92 3.01
C ASP A 264 -54.65 7.32 4.41
N LEU A 265 -53.74 7.68 5.32
CA LEU A 265 -54.08 8.18 6.66
C LEU A 265 -54.88 9.50 6.58
N ALA A 266 -54.37 10.41 5.76
CA ALA A 266 -55.09 11.71 5.59
C ALA A 266 -56.51 11.54 5.02
N HIS A 267 -56.69 10.62 4.07
CA HIS A 267 -57.99 10.30 3.51
C HIS A 267 -58.92 9.63 4.51
N SER A 268 -58.39 8.65 5.25
CA SER A 268 -59.20 7.92 6.27
C SER A 268 -59.57 8.77 7.48
N LEU A 269 -58.78 9.79 7.82
CA LEU A 269 -59.15 10.75 8.87
C LEU A 269 -60.11 11.83 8.38
N LYS A 270 -60.07 12.20 7.10
CA LYS A 270 -60.98 13.24 6.54
C LYS A 270 -62.45 12.84 6.60
N THR A 271 -62.74 11.56 6.38
CA THR A 271 -64.11 11.02 6.39
C THR A 271 -64.81 11.17 7.74
N PRO A 272 -64.27 10.64 8.87
CA PRO A 272 -64.87 10.79 10.18
C PRO A 272 -64.93 12.27 10.63
N LEU A 273 -63.91 13.08 10.29
CA LEU A 273 -63.97 14.52 10.56
C LEU A 273 -65.08 15.23 9.83
N ALA A 274 -65.35 14.87 8.58
CA ALA A 274 -66.48 15.42 7.83
C ALA A 274 -67.83 15.06 8.43
N VAL A 275 -68.00 13.80 8.89
CA VAL A 275 -69.20 13.32 9.61
C VAL A 275 -69.39 14.12 10.90
N LEU A 276 -68.31 14.24 11.71
CA LEU A 276 -68.38 15.03 12.95
C LEU A 276 -68.76 16.49 12.69
N ARG A 277 -68.21 17.12 11.68
CA ARG A 277 -68.58 18.52 11.31
C ARG A 277 -70.01 18.64 10.88
N THR A 278 -70.51 17.73 10.05
CA THR A 278 -71.90 17.77 9.57
C THR A 278 -72.88 17.59 10.74
N GLN A 279 -72.53 16.76 11.73
CA GLN A 279 -73.38 16.57 12.91
C GLN A 279 -73.35 17.75 13.86
N LEU A 280 -72.23 18.43 14.02
CA LEU A 280 -72.12 19.67 14.80
C LEU A 280 -72.94 20.80 14.15
N ASP A 281 -72.78 20.96 12.83
CA ASP A 281 -73.50 22.01 12.04
C ASP A 281 -75.02 21.73 12.07
N ALA A 282 -75.47 20.47 12.09
CA ALA A 282 -76.92 20.13 12.18
C ALA A 282 -77.48 20.34 13.59
N GLY A 283 -76.64 20.50 14.62
CA GLY A 283 -77.06 20.78 16.00
C GLY A 283 -77.45 22.24 16.30
N GLU A 284 -77.06 23.22 15.50
CA GLU A 284 -77.16 24.62 15.79
C GLU A 284 -78.57 25.24 15.44
N GLY A 285 -79.51 24.44 14.96
CA GLY A 285 -80.72 25.00 14.33
C GLY A 285 -82.13 24.74 14.95
N LYS A 286 -82.30 24.09 16.11
CA LYS A 286 -83.68 23.73 16.61
C LYS A 286 -83.81 23.80 18.13
N GLY A 287 -84.99 24.21 18.57
CA GLY A 287 -85.38 24.68 19.88
C GLY A 287 -85.35 23.71 21.07
N PRO A 288 -85.63 24.19 22.32
CA PRO A 288 -85.15 23.63 23.57
C PRO A 288 -85.84 22.34 24.11
N ARG A 289 -86.85 21.80 23.46
CA ARG A 289 -87.66 20.65 24.00
C ARG A 289 -87.19 19.26 23.57
N GLU A 290 -86.25 19.11 22.66
CA GLU A 290 -85.68 17.82 22.21
C GLU A 290 -84.19 17.68 22.52
N ALA A 291 -83.65 18.58 23.33
CA ALA A 291 -82.21 18.73 23.53
C ALA A 291 -81.52 17.51 24.30
N GLY A 292 -82.18 16.93 25.29
CA GLY A 292 -81.50 15.91 26.14
C GLY A 292 -81.32 14.58 25.48
N LEU A 293 -82.28 14.02 24.77
CA LEU A 293 -82.15 12.75 24.06
C LEU A 293 -81.19 12.84 22.84
N ARG A 294 -81.11 13.99 22.22
CA ARG A 294 -80.20 14.24 21.12
C ARG A 294 -78.77 14.48 21.58
N GLU A 295 -78.60 15.08 22.75
CA GLU A 295 -77.23 15.32 23.30
C GLU A 295 -76.55 14.00 23.66
N ASP A 296 -77.28 13.00 24.20
CA ASP A 296 -76.75 11.71 24.46
C ASP A 296 -76.42 10.92 23.18
N VAL A 297 -77.26 10.99 22.15
CA VAL A 297 -76.98 10.38 20.81
C VAL A 297 -75.78 11.03 20.15
N LEU A 298 -75.67 12.35 20.20
CA LEU A 298 -74.51 13.07 19.63
C LEU A 298 -73.23 12.74 20.37
N ARG A 299 -73.29 12.65 21.72
CA ARG A 299 -72.12 12.23 22.51
C ARG A 299 -71.69 10.80 22.18
N GLN A 300 -72.61 9.87 22.01
CA GLN A 300 -72.34 8.47 21.69
C GLN A 300 -71.76 8.36 20.26
N GLU A 301 -72.24 9.14 19.32
CA GLU A 301 -71.71 9.19 17.95
C GLU A 301 -70.30 9.80 17.91
N LEU A 302 -70.07 10.92 18.64
CA LEU A 302 -68.77 11.53 18.83
C LEU A 302 -67.77 10.57 19.44
N ASP A 303 -68.15 9.85 20.50
CA ASP A 303 -67.31 8.87 21.16
C ASP A 303 -66.94 7.69 20.20
N THR A 304 -67.95 7.27 19.41
CA THR A 304 -67.75 6.22 18.39
C THR A 304 -66.78 6.67 17.27
N GLN A 305 -66.89 7.90 16.78
CA GLN A 305 -66.01 8.41 15.75
C GLN A 305 -64.59 8.68 16.28
N LEU A 306 -64.47 9.23 17.50
CA LEU A 306 -63.17 9.39 18.20
C LEU A 306 -62.46 8.09 18.41
N LYS A 307 -63.21 7.03 18.84
CA LYS A 307 -62.66 5.69 19.01
C LYS A 307 -62.16 5.10 17.71
N ARG A 308 -62.95 5.21 16.61
CA ARG A 308 -62.52 4.81 15.26
C ARG A 308 -61.27 5.52 14.79
N MET A 309 -61.18 6.82 15.03
CA MET A 309 -59.97 7.60 14.68
C MET A 309 -58.76 7.16 15.47
N ASN A 310 -58.93 6.93 16.77
CA ASN A 310 -57.84 6.44 17.63
C ASN A 310 -57.36 5.05 17.22
N ASP A 311 -58.28 4.14 16.90
CA ASP A 311 -58.00 2.80 16.41
C ASP A 311 -57.24 2.86 15.05
N LEU A 312 -57.67 3.75 14.14
CA LEU A 312 -57.01 3.96 12.86
C LEU A 312 -55.59 4.50 13.01
N VAL A 313 -55.39 5.52 13.87
CA VAL A 313 -54.05 6.04 14.18
C VAL A 313 -53.17 5.00 14.81
N SER A 314 -53.70 4.24 15.78
CA SER A 314 -52.95 3.16 16.44
C SER A 314 -52.56 2.05 15.48
N TYR A 315 -53.48 1.66 14.58
CA TYR A 315 -53.17 0.71 13.50
C TYR A 315 -52.09 1.20 12.55
N GLN A 316 -52.14 2.46 12.13
CA GLN A 316 -51.12 3.03 11.23
C GLN A 316 -49.78 3.19 11.92
N LEU A 317 -49.74 3.57 13.21
CA LEU A 317 -48.52 3.62 14.00
C LEU A 317 -47.88 2.24 14.17
N ALA A 318 -48.70 1.22 14.48
CA ALA A 318 -48.23 -0.17 14.57
C ALA A 318 -47.66 -0.65 13.23
N ARG A 319 -48.39 -0.35 12.11
CA ARG A 319 -47.91 -0.69 10.76
C ARG A 319 -46.62 0.05 10.37
N ALA A 320 -46.47 1.32 10.76
CA ALA A 320 -45.24 2.10 10.51
C ALA A 320 -44.06 1.57 11.34
N ALA A 321 -44.33 1.13 12.58
CA ALA A 321 -43.34 0.51 13.44
C ALA A 321 -42.86 -0.86 12.91
N SER A 322 -43.78 -1.66 12.35
CA SER A 322 -43.48 -2.97 11.75
C SER A 322 -42.80 -2.89 10.37
N GLY A 323 -42.82 -1.73 9.70
CA GLY A 323 -42.28 -1.55 8.36
C GLY A 323 -40.76 -1.38 8.28
N GLY A 324 -40.07 -1.33 9.39
CA GLY A 324 -38.61 -1.14 9.44
C GLY A 324 -37.85 -2.46 9.48
N HIS A 325 -37.81 -3.22 8.38
CA HIS A 325 -36.93 -4.39 8.29
C HIS A 325 -35.48 -3.98 8.43
N LYS A 326 -34.88 -4.25 9.56
CA LYS A 326 -33.41 -4.25 9.70
C LYS A 326 -32.86 -5.45 8.95
N LEU A 327 -32.21 -5.22 7.83
CA LEU A 327 -31.57 -6.25 6.97
C LEU A 327 -30.55 -7.15 7.69
N PHE A 328 -30.29 -6.96 8.98
CA PHE A 328 -29.28 -7.66 9.77
C PHE A 328 -29.77 -7.96 11.21
N SER A 329 -31.03 -8.35 11.39
CA SER A 329 -31.47 -8.86 12.70
C SER A 329 -30.89 -10.27 12.92
N ALA A 330 -30.35 -10.51 14.11
CA ALA A 330 -29.95 -11.87 14.50
C ALA A 330 -31.18 -12.80 14.48
N PRO A 331 -31.04 -14.04 14.00
CA PRO A 331 -32.15 -14.98 13.93
C PRO A 331 -32.68 -15.25 15.33
N VAL A 332 -34.03 -15.21 15.49
CA VAL A 332 -34.74 -15.40 16.73
C VAL A 332 -35.29 -16.84 16.78
N PRO A 333 -35.09 -17.61 17.85
CA PRO A 333 -35.63 -18.98 17.96
C PRO A 333 -37.15 -18.91 18.15
N ASN A 334 -37.88 -19.65 17.28
CA ASN A 334 -39.36 -19.62 17.29
C ASN A 334 -39.94 -20.33 18.54
N GLU A 335 -39.33 -21.42 18.99
CA GLU A 335 -39.82 -22.28 20.07
C GLU A 335 -39.91 -21.51 21.39
N SER A 336 -38.82 -20.86 21.82
CA SER A 336 -38.77 -20.11 23.07
C SER A 336 -39.77 -18.95 23.11
N THR A 337 -39.96 -18.27 21.97
CA THR A 337 -40.91 -17.16 21.84
C THR A 337 -42.35 -17.65 21.91
N ALA A 338 -42.68 -18.77 21.24
CA ALA A 338 -43.99 -19.39 21.28
C ALA A 338 -44.35 -19.88 22.71
N GLU A 339 -43.42 -20.54 23.41
CA GLU A 339 -43.59 -20.96 24.80
C GLU A 339 -43.94 -19.80 25.75
N GLU A 340 -43.21 -18.69 25.62
CA GLU A 340 -43.46 -17.52 26.48
C GLU A 340 -44.85 -16.94 26.27
N ILE A 341 -45.28 -16.83 25.01
CA ILE A 341 -46.63 -16.33 24.66
C ILE A 341 -47.73 -17.29 25.17
N VAL A 342 -47.59 -18.60 24.90
CA VAL A 342 -48.59 -19.61 25.36
C VAL A 342 -48.73 -19.60 26.87
N ARG A 343 -47.63 -19.55 27.62
CA ARG A 343 -47.63 -19.46 29.09
C ARG A 343 -48.35 -18.21 29.60
N GLY A 344 -48.27 -17.09 28.85
CA GLY A 344 -49.03 -15.86 29.12
C GLY A 344 -50.54 -16.07 28.87
N LEU A 345 -50.90 -16.63 27.71
CA LEU A 345 -52.28 -16.83 27.30
C LEU A 345 -52.99 -17.87 28.16
N GLU A 346 -52.35 -18.94 28.61
CA GLU A 346 -52.88 -19.94 29.56
C GLU A 346 -53.34 -19.28 30.87
N LYS A 347 -52.60 -18.27 31.38
CA LYS A 347 -53.00 -17.55 32.59
C LYS A 347 -54.22 -16.65 32.32
N VAL A 348 -54.27 -15.96 31.17
CA VAL A 348 -55.39 -15.07 30.81
C VAL A 348 -56.65 -15.86 30.55
N TYR A 349 -56.58 -17.02 29.90
CA TYR A 349 -57.68 -17.88 29.54
C TYR A 349 -57.88 -19.09 30.47
N ALA A 350 -57.31 -19.04 31.69
CA ALA A 350 -57.37 -20.16 32.67
C ALA A 350 -58.77 -20.70 32.91
N ALA A 351 -59.83 -19.84 32.92
CA ALA A 351 -61.21 -20.25 33.08
C ALA A 351 -61.77 -21.16 31.97
N LYS A 352 -61.08 -21.18 30.77
CA LYS A 352 -61.52 -22.02 29.64
C LYS A 352 -60.88 -23.41 29.62
N ASN A 353 -59.91 -23.68 30.47
CA ASN A 353 -59.14 -24.95 30.52
C ASN A 353 -58.65 -25.41 29.11
N VAL A 354 -58.14 -24.52 28.31
CA VAL A 354 -57.61 -24.82 26.99
C VAL A 354 -56.20 -25.37 27.13
N LEU A 355 -55.98 -26.57 26.63
CA LEU A 355 -54.66 -27.18 26.54
C LEU A 355 -54.07 -26.82 25.18
N CYS A 356 -52.94 -26.15 25.16
CA CYS A 356 -52.19 -25.82 23.93
C CYS A 356 -51.00 -26.77 23.76
N GLU A 357 -51.00 -27.54 22.69
CA GLU A 357 -49.84 -28.30 22.25
C GLU A 357 -49.32 -27.70 20.95
N PHE A 358 -48.02 -27.50 20.87
CA PHE A 358 -47.36 -27.05 19.63
C PHE A 358 -46.14 -27.89 19.36
N ASP A 359 -45.90 -28.15 18.09
CA ASP A 359 -44.74 -28.89 17.59
C ASP A 359 -43.95 -27.96 16.70
N VAL A 360 -42.71 -27.65 17.11
CA VAL A 360 -41.79 -26.79 16.36
C VAL A 360 -40.61 -27.64 15.93
N ALA A 361 -40.35 -27.73 14.63
CA ALA A 361 -39.19 -28.45 14.13
C ALA A 361 -37.89 -27.89 14.72
N PRO A 362 -36.95 -28.76 15.16
CA PRO A 362 -35.71 -28.32 15.77
C PRO A 362 -34.90 -27.40 14.89
N GLY A 363 -34.47 -26.24 15.42
CA GLY A 363 -33.62 -25.30 14.74
C GLY A 363 -34.31 -24.32 13.79
N VAL A 364 -35.65 -24.27 13.80
CA VAL A 364 -36.41 -23.24 13.06
C VAL A 364 -36.21 -21.87 13.71
N GLN A 365 -35.76 -20.90 12.91
CA GLN A 365 -35.49 -19.55 13.37
C GLN A 365 -36.24 -18.54 12.49
N PHE A 366 -36.67 -17.46 13.12
CA PHE A 366 -37.28 -16.33 12.43
C PHE A 366 -36.19 -15.29 12.10
N TYR A 367 -36.16 -14.87 10.84
CA TYR A 367 -35.25 -13.84 10.36
C TYR A 367 -35.97 -12.50 10.33
N GLY A 368 -36.02 -11.81 11.46
CA GLY A 368 -36.72 -10.54 11.67
C GLY A 368 -36.51 -10.01 13.09
N GLU A 369 -37.22 -8.95 13.46
CA GLU A 369 -37.19 -8.44 14.83
C GLU A 369 -37.97 -9.34 15.77
N ALA A 370 -37.49 -9.52 17.01
CA ALA A 370 -38.15 -10.34 18.00
C ALA A 370 -39.59 -9.86 18.33
N GLY A 371 -39.81 -8.52 18.24
CA GLY A 371 -41.13 -7.90 18.39
C GLY A 371 -42.13 -8.33 17.31
N ASP A 372 -41.69 -8.41 16.05
CA ASP A 372 -42.55 -8.86 14.94
C ASP A 372 -42.99 -10.33 15.12
N LEU A 373 -42.08 -11.18 15.57
CA LEU A 373 -42.39 -12.58 15.86
C LEU A 373 -43.36 -12.69 17.03
N GLN A 374 -43.16 -11.90 18.08
CA GLN A 374 -44.06 -11.88 19.25
C GLN A 374 -45.46 -11.41 18.87
N GLU A 375 -45.60 -10.37 18.06
CA GLU A 375 -46.88 -9.83 17.58
C GLU A 375 -47.60 -10.85 16.67
N LEU A 376 -46.87 -11.47 15.72
CA LEU A 376 -47.43 -12.46 14.80
C LEU A 376 -47.92 -13.69 15.56
N LEU A 377 -47.07 -14.29 16.40
CA LEU A 377 -47.43 -15.46 17.19
C LEU A 377 -48.49 -15.12 18.23
N GLY A 378 -48.38 -13.93 18.87
CA GLY A 378 -49.37 -13.45 19.84
C GLY A 378 -50.78 -13.39 19.26
N ASN A 379 -50.93 -12.71 18.10
CA ASN A 379 -52.22 -12.60 17.42
C ASN A 379 -52.79 -13.95 16.97
N LEU A 380 -51.95 -14.85 16.44
CA LEU A 380 -52.37 -16.19 16.02
C LEU A 380 -52.81 -17.06 17.21
N LEU A 381 -52.00 -17.12 18.26
CA LEU A 381 -52.25 -17.94 19.43
C LEU A 381 -53.41 -17.40 20.26
N GLU A 382 -53.52 -16.06 20.42
CA GLU A 382 -54.66 -15.45 21.11
C GLU A 382 -55.99 -15.77 20.40
N ASN A 383 -56.04 -15.68 19.06
CA ASN A 383 -57.20 -16.12 18.28
C ASN A 383 -57.49 -17.60 18.50
N GLY A 384 -56.48 -18.46 18.55
CA GLY A 384 -56.65 -19.89 18.91
C GLY A 384 -57.28 -20.07 20.27
N PHE A 385 -56.76 -19.43 21.32
CA PHE A 385 -57.32 -19.48 22.68
C PHE A 385 -58.74 -18.92 22.78
N LYS A 386 -59.01 -17.84 22.04
CA LYS A 386 -60.34 -17.19 22.03
C LYS A 386 -61.42 -18.06 21.44
N TRP A 387 -61.12 -18.84 20.40
CA TRP A 387 -62.10 -19.66 19.68
C TRP A 387 -62.04 -21.15 20.00
N ALA A 388 -61.02 -21.62 20.70
CA ALA A 388 -60.90 -23.01 21.13
C ALA A 388 -62.02 -23.35 22.14
N ARG A 389 -62.58 -24.56 21.98
CA ARG A 389 -63.63 -25.05 22.90
C ARG A 389 -63.03 -25.85 24.05
N HIS A 390 -62.02 -26.70 23.87
CA HIS A 390 -61.34 -27.46 24.92
C HIS A 390 -59.90 -27.85 24.58
N ARG A 391 -59.50 -27.86 23.29
CA ARG A 391 -58.16 -28.21 22.86
C ARG A 391 -57.80 -27.37 21.62
N GLY A 392 -56.73 -26.64 21.66
CA GLY A 392 -56.15 -25.92 20.51
C GLY A 392 -54.85 -26.61 20.05
N LEU A 393 -54.74 -26.90 18.78
CA LEU A 393 -53.51 -27.36 18.11
C LEU A 393 -52.72 -26.19 17.58
#